data_9eab2e3d27fac177ef9a15db8a981de8
#
_entry.id   9eab2e3d27fac177ef9a15db8a981de8
#
_cell.length_a   1.000
_cell.length_b   1.000
_cell.length_c   1.000
_cell.angle_alpha   90.00
_cell.angle_beta   90.00
_cell.angle_gamma   90.00
#
_symmetry.space_group_name_H-M   'P 1'
#
loop_
_entity.id
_entity.type
_entity.pdbx_description
1 polymer ?
#
loop_
_entity_poly.entity_id
_entity_poly.type
_entity_poly.pdbx_seq_one_letter_code
_entity_poly.pdbx_strand_id
1 'polypeptide(L)'
;MNHSIVIGVLAALSGSLAWTLSSSLWRSIKTSLTAWQLNGLKIVIATLFLCPVLLFLPWSEQTNGLMLLMASGAIGIALGDSFYFAALRRQGTRRTLTIEALGPLLASFYGMTFLAEIINLKSWLGAILVATSVVIAAFQQPPENGVGFNRQFSSQRLGLLFALSGVICGVSGAALSRQVLLLGQITPLQSAAIRLLGGLVLIIPWLSKCAY
;
A
#
# COMPACT_ATOMS: atom_id res chain seq x y z
N MET A 1 -26.12 13.43 -9.29
CA MET A 1 -24.99 12.63 -8.78
C MET A 1 -25.07 12.70 -7.27
N ASN A 2 -25.18 11.56 -6.57
CA ASN A 2 -25.38 11.56 -5.10
C ASN A 2 -24.18 12.23 -4.40
N HIS A 3 -24.45 13.14 -3.48
CA HIS A 3 -23.46 13.92 -2.72
C HIS A 3 -22.38 13.01 -2.09
N SER A 4 -22.77 11.84 -1.60
CA SER A 4 -21.85 10.82 -1.04
C SER A 4 -20.85 10.26 -2.07
N ILE A 5 -21.24 10.10 -3.34
CA ILE A 5 -20.35 9.62 -4.41
C ILE A 5 -19.30 10.67 -4.73
N VAL A 6 -19.68 11.94 -4.79
CA VAL A 6 -18.75 13.05 -5.06
C VAL A 6 -17.69 13.14 -3.96
N ILE A 7 -18.11 13.09 -2.69
CA ILE A 7 -17.21 13.11 -1.54
C ILE A 7 -16.24 11.91 -1.59
N GLY A 8 -16.74 10.71 -1.91
CA GLY A 8 -15.92 9.52 -2.04
C GLY A 8 -14.86 9.64 -3.14
N VAL A 9 -15.24 10.18 -4.30
CA VAL A 9 -14.30 10.41 -5.42
C VAL A 9 -13.25 11.46 -5.05
N LEU A 10 -13.65 12.58 -4.43
CA LEU A 10 -12.71 13.62 -4.00
C LEU A 10 -11.74 13.09 -2.95
N ALA A 11 -12.22 12.29 -2.00
CA ALA A 11 -11.37 11.66 -1.00
C ALA A 11 -10.36 10.68 -1.63
N ALA A 12 -10.79 9.88 -2.60
CA ALA A 12 -9.91 8.95 -3.31
C ALA A 12 -8.84 9.70 -4.12
N LEU A 13 -9.21 10.76 -4.83
CA LEU A 13 -8.27 11.59 -5.58
C LEU A 13 -7.25 12.28 -4.66
N SER A 14 -7.72 12.84 -3.54
CA SER A 14 -6.84 13.46 -2.53
C SER A 14 -5.86 12.46 -1.93
N GLY A 15 -6.33 11.24 -1.63
CA GLY A 15 -5.49 10.16 -1.13
C GLY A 15 -4.43 9.73 -2.14
N SER A 16 -4.79 9.60 -3.42
CA SER A 16 -3.85 9.26 -4.49
C SER A 16 -2.79 10.33 -4.70
N LEU A 17 -3.19 11.61 -4.64
CA LEU A 17 -2.27 12.74 -4.73
C LEU A 17 -1.29 12.75 -3.55
N ALA A 18 -1.81 12.61 -2.32
CA ALA A 18 -1.00 12.55 -1.10
C ALA A 18 -0.01 11.38 -1.15
N TRP A 19 -0.45 10.20 -1.63
CA TRP A 19 0.41 9.02 -1.82
C TRP A 19 1.55 9.29 -2.80
N THR A 20 1.25 9.90 -3.95
CA THR A 20 2.25 10.22 -4.98
C THR A 20 3.28 11.24 -4.49
N LEU A 21 2.84 12.29 -3.81
CA LEU A 21 3.71 13.30 -3.21
C LEU A 21 4.59 12.69 -2.12
N SER A 22 4.00 11.91 -1.22
CA SER A 22 4.72 11.20 -0.17
C SER A 22 5.79 10.26 -0.75
N SER A 23 5.45 9.50 -1.79
CA SER A 23 6.37 8.59 -2.47
C SER A 23 7.58 9.32 -3.06
N SER A 24 7.35 10.49 -3.66
CA SER A 24 8.40 11.34 -4.19
C SER A 24 9.30 11.91 -3.08
N LEU A 25 8.71 12.33 -1.97
CA LEU A 25 9.44 12.80 -0.80
C LEU A 25 10.29 11.68 -0.18
N TRP A 26 9.71 10.50 0.07
CA TRP A 26 10.45 9.35 0.60
C TRP A 26 11.61 8.94 -0.30
N ARG A 27 11.44 9.03 -1.62
CA ARG A 27 12.50 8.78 -2.58
C ARG A 27 13.63 9.80 -2.50
N SER A 28 13.33 11.07 -2.25
CA SER A 28 14.30 12.15 -2.20
C SER A 28 15.18 12.14 -0.94
N ILE A 29 14.73 11.48 0.13
CA ILE A 29 15.47 11.40 1.38
C ILE A 29 16.72 10.53 1.19
N LYS A 30 17.89 11.19 1.26
CA LYS A 30 19.18 10.51 1.28
C LYS A 30 19.40 9.95 2.69
N THR A 31 19.27 8.63 2.87
CA THR A 31 19.43 7.97 4.14
C THR A 31 20.10 6.61 3.98
N SER A 32 20.86 6.20 4.99
CA SER A 32 21.45 4.87 5.11
C SER A 32 20.44 3.80 5.59
N LEU A 33 19.27 4.23 6.08
CA LEU A 33 18.24 3.31 6.56
C LEU A 33 17.81 2.32 5.47
N THR A 34 17.55 1.08 5.84
CA THR A 34 16.99 0.08 4.93
C THR A 34 15.52 0.40 4.59
N ALA A 35 14.93 -0.27 3.60
CA ALA A 35 13.52 -0.10 3.25
C ALA A 35 12.59 -0.42 4.44
N TRP A 36 12.93 -1.46 5.20
CA TRP A 36 12.20 -1.87 6.41
C TRP A 36 12.24 -0.83 7.52
N GLN A 37 13.41 -0.28 7.76
CA GLN A 37 13.60 0.78 8.76
C GLN A 37 12.87 2.07 8.37
N LEU A 38 12.90 2.42 7.09
CA LEU A 38 12.19 3.59 6.58
C LEU A 38 10.67 3.42 6.74
N ASN A 39 10.16 2.24 6.43
CA ASN A 39 8.75 1.92 6.66
C ASN A 39 8.42 1.92 8.16
N GLY A 40 9.28 1.35 8.99
CA GLY A 40 9.10 1.37 10.44
C GLY A 40 9.01 2.79 11.00
N LEU A 41 9.88 3.69 10.58
CA LEU A 41 9.81 5.11 10.95
C LEU A 41 8.48 5.74 10.51
N LYS A 42 8.03 5.48 9.29
CA LYS A 42 6.73 5.94 8.80
C LYS A 42 5.58 5.41 9.68
N ILE A 43 5.59 4.12 10.01
CA ILE A 43 4.54 3.49 10.84
C ILE A 43 4.52 4.11 12.23
N VAL A 44 5.69 4.30 12.87
CA VAL A 44 5.79 4.93 14.19
C VAL A 44 5.19 6.33 14.17
N ILE A 45 5.60 7.17 13.22
CA ILE A 45 5.07 8.53 13.09
C ILE A 45 3.55 8.51 12.88
N ALA A 46 3.06 7.68 11.96
CA ALA A 46 1.62 7.58 11.67
C ALA A 46 0.83 7.07 12.89
N THR A 47 1.37 6.12 13.63
CA THR A 47 0.75 5.59 14.86
C THR A 47 0.67 6.66 15.95
N LEU A 48 1.71 7.47 16.11
CA LEU A 48 1.69 8.60 17.05
C LEU A 48 0.61 9.62 16.70
N PHE A 49 0.44 9.96 15.42
CA PHE A 49 -0.63 10.85 14.98
C PHE A 49 -2.04 10.28 15.18
N LEU A 50 -2.21 8.96 15.05
CA LEU A 50 -3.49 8.29 15.25
C LEU A 50 -3.69 7.75 16.68
N CYS A 51 -2.73 7.95 17.58
CA CYS A 51 -2.84 7.56 18.99
C CYS A 51 -4.13 8.07 19.66
N PRO A 52 -4.57 9.32 19.47
CA PRO A 52 -5.83 9.79 20.05
C PRO A 52 -7.04 8.95 19.62
N VAL A 53 -7.07 8.50 18.37
CA VAL A 53 -8.15 7.64 17.84
C VAL A 53 -8.17 6.30 18.57
N LEU A 54 -7.00 5.73 18.88
CA LEU A 54 -6.87 4.49 19.63
C LEU A 54 -7.37 4.62 21.07
N LEU A 55 -7.21 5.78 21.68
CA LEU A 55 -7.65 6.04 23.06
C LEU A 55 -9.19 6.14 23.17
N PHE A 56 -9.86 6.60 22.11
CA PHE A 56 -11.31 6.79 22.07
C PHE A 56 -12.04 5.65 21.33
N LEU A 57 -11.34 4.58 20.94
CA LEU A 57 -11.97 3.42 20.35
C LEU A 57 -12.93 2.78 21.35
N PRO A 58 -14.19 2.57 20.97
CA PRO A 58 -15.02 1.62 21.70
C PRO A 58 -14.42 0.24 21.43
N TRP A 59 -13.75 -0.32 22.43
CA TRP A 59 -13.27 -1.70 22.41
C TRP A 59 -14.50 -2.61 22.49
N SER A 60 -15.15 -2.84 21.35
CA SER A 60 -16.26 -3.76 21.26
C SER A 60 -15.76 -5.19 21.43
N GLU A 61 -16.58 -6.08 21.97
CA GLU A 61 -16.27 -7.46 22.29
C GLU A 61 -15.90 -8.35 21.08
N GLN A 62 -15.78 -7.76 19.88
CA GLN A 62 -15.45 -8.49 18.64
C GLN A 62 -13.94 -8.63 18.44
N THR A 63 -13.33 -9.49 19.23
CA THR A 63 -11.91 -9.87 19.12
C THR A 63 -11.50 -10.32 17.71
N ASN A 64 -12.38 -11.05 17.01
CA ASN A 64 -12.08 -11.58 15.67
C ASN A 64 -11.89 -10.47 14.61
N GLY A 65 -12.69 -9.40 14.65
CA GLY A 65 -12.54 -8.28 13.74
C GLY A 65 -11.26 -7.48 13.98
N LEU A 66 -10.87 -7.30 15.24
CA LEU A 66 -9.64 -6.60 15.62
C LEU A 66 -8.40 -7.40 15.18
N MET A 67 -8.38 -8.71 15.40
CA MET A 67 -7.28 -9.57 14.95
C MET A 67 -7.13 -9.55 13.42
N LEU A 68 -8.25 -9.56 12.69
CA LEU A 68 -8.23 -9.50 11.24
C LEU A 68 -7.68 -8.16 10.73
N LEU A 69 -8.01 -7.04 11.40
CA LEU A 69 -7.44 -5.72 11.10
C LEU A 69 -5.96 -5.63 11.44
N MET A 70 -5.52 -6.22 12.55
CA MET A 70 -4.08 -6.30 12.87
C MET A 70 -3.33 -7.11 11.82
N ALA A 71 -3.85 -8.28 11.43
CA ALA A 71 -3.27 -9.10 10.35
C ALA A 71 -3.25 -8.34 9.02
N SER A 72 -4.33 -7.63 8.69
CA SER A 72 -4.41 -6.73 7.54
C SER A 72 -3.30 -5.67 7.54
N GLY A 73 -3.03 -5.08 8.69
CA GLY A 73 -1.95 -4.10 8.88
C GLY A 73 -0.56 -4.73 8.77
N ALA A 74 -0.36 -5.90 9.35
CA ALA A 74 0.89 -6.64 9.24
C ALA A 74 1.21 -6.99 7.78
N ILE A 75 0.23 -7.50 7.02
CA ILE A 75 0.41 -7.86 5.62
C ILE A 75 0.50 -6.61 4.73
N GLY A 76 -0.47 -5.71 4.81
CA GLY A 76 -0.56 -4.57 3.88
C GLY A 76 0.44 -3.47 4.21
N ILE A 77 0.56 -3.07 5.49
CA ILE A 77 1.37 -1.92 5.88
C ILE A 77 2.82 -2.34 6.20
N ALA A 78 3.03 -3.37 7.04
CA ALA A 78 4.41 -3.74 7.36
C ALA A 78 5.11 -4.41 6.17
N LEU A 79 4.55 -5.48 5.60
CA LEU A 79 5.16 -6.17 4.47
C LEU A 79 4.99 -5.39 3.18
N GLY A 80 3.77 -5.00 2.83
CA GLY A 80 3.44 -4.34 1.57
C GLY A 80 4.25 -3.06 1.35
N ASP A 81 4.24 -2.15 2.31
CA ASP A 81 4.97 -0.89 2.19
C ASP A 81 6.49 -1.08 2.28
N SER A 82 6.98 -2.09 3.01
CA SER A 82 8.42 -2.40 3.02
C SER A 82 8.89 -2.87 1.64
N PHE A 83 8.13 -3.72 0.98
CA PHE A 83 8.39 -4.12 -0.41
C PHE A 83 8.27 -2.93 -1.36
N TYR A 84 7.26 -2.09 -1.17
CA TYR A 84 7.09 -0.86 -1.92
C TYR A 84 8.33 0.06 -1.80
N PHE A 85 8.81 0.33 -0.59
CA PHE A 85 10.03 1.13 -0.38
C PHE A 85 11.27 0.47 -0.97
N ALA A 86 11.36 -0.86 -0.92
CA ALA A 86 12.45 -1.59 -1.56
C ALA A 86 12.42 -1.46 -3.10
N ALA A 87 11.23 -1.49 -3.70
CA ALA A 87 11.03 -1.24 -5.13
C ALA A 87 11.35 0.20 -5.50
N LEU A 88 10.82 1.17 -4.72
CA LEU A 88 11.02 2.60 -4.91
C LEU A 88 12.50 2.98 -4.97
N ARG A 89 13.33 2.35 -4.13
CA ARG A 89 14.77 2.57 -4.10
C ARG A 89 15.51 1.97 -5.29
N ARG A 90 15.03 0.83 -5.83
CA ARG A 90 15.69 0.10 -6.91
C ARG A 90 15.33 0.61 -8.30
N GLN A 91 14.07 0.91 -8.54
CA GLN A 91 13.57 1.26 -9.88
C GLN A 91 13.01 2.68 -9.99
N GLY A 92 12.91 3.40 -8.88
CA GLY A 92 12.44 4.78 -8.84
C GLY A 92 10.93 4.91 -8.77
N THR A 93 10.48 6.14 -8.52
CA THR A 93 9.07 6.48 -8.26
C THR A 93 8.18 6.14 -9.45
N ARG A 94 8.55 6.55 -10.66
CA ARG A 94 7.75 6.37 -11.88
C ARG A 94 7.39 4.89 -12.10
N ARG A 95 8.38 4.00 -12.15
CA ARG A 95 8.16 2.57 -12.40
C ARG A 95 7.38 1.90 -11.27
N THR A 96 7.68 2.24 -10.03
CA THR A 96 6.99 1.67 -8.87
C THR A 96 5.52 2.04 -8.86
N LEU A 97 5.18 3.33 -9.03
CA LEU A 97 3.79 3.79 -9.09
C LEU A 97 3.04 3.23 -10.30
N THR A 98 3.73 3.03 -11.43
CA THR A 98 3.14 2.37 -12.60
C THR A 98 2.69 0.95 -12.27
N ILE A 99 3.51 0.18 -11.55
CA ILE A 99 3.17 -1.19 -11.13
C ILE A 99 2.05 -1.17 -10.07
N GLU A 100 2.05 -0.19 -9.17
CA GLU A 100 0.96 -0.02 -8.20
C GLU A 100 -0.39 0.26 -8.85
N ALA A 101 -0.42 0.83 -10.04
CA ALA A 101 -1.65 1.02 -10.80
C ALA A 101 -2.33 -0.32 -11.21
N LEU A 102 -1.69 -1.47 -11.03
CA LEU A 102 -2.34 -2.80 -11.09
C LEU A 102 -3.23 -3.09 -9.88
N GLY A 103 -3.15 -2.29 -8.82
CA GLY A 103 -3.94 -2.46 -7.59
C GLY A 103 -5.43 -2.64 -7.83
N PRO A 104 -6.11 -1.79 -8.63
CA PRO A 104 -7.54 -1.94 -8.93
C PRO A 104 -7.89 -3.27 -9.61
N LEU A 105 -7.03 -3.78 -10.50
CA LEU A 105 -7.23 -5.09 -11.15
C LEU A 105 -7.18 -6.23 -10.11
N LEU A 106 -6.17 -6.21 -9.27
CA LEU A 106 -6.04 -7.18 -8.18
C LEU A 106 -7.18 -7.05 -7.16
N ALA A 107 -7.56 -5.83 -6.80
CA ALA A 107 -8.69 -5.57 -5.89
C ALA A 107 -10.01 -6.11 -6.46
N SER A 108 -10.24 -5.96 -7.77
CA SER A 108 -11.41 -6.53 -8.45
C SER A 108 -11.40 -8.06 -8.36
N PHE A 109 -10.25 -8.69 -8.60
CA PHE A 109 -10.11 -10.14 -8.48
C PHE A 109 -10.39 -10.63 -7.04
N TYR A 110 -9.85 -9.95 -6.02
CA TYR A 110 -10.14 -10.26 -4.62
C TYR A 110 -11.61 -10.04 -4.26
N GLY A 111 -12.22 -8.96 -4.76
CA GLY A 111 -13.64 -8.66 -4.55
C GLY A 111 -14.54 -9.79 -5.07
N MET A 112 -14.25 -10.31 -6.27
CA MET A 112 -14.99 -11.45 -6.84
C MET A 112 -14.79 -12.74 -6.07
N THR A 113 -13.54 -13.07 -5.71
CA THR A 113 -13.22 -14.39 -5.14
C THR A 113 -13.55 -14.50 -3.66
N PHE A 114 -13.36 -13.44 -2.88
CA PHE A 114 -13.51 -13.47 -1.42
C PHE A 114 -14.72 -12.70 -0.89
N LEU A 115 -15.24 -11.74 -1.64
CA LEU A 115 -16.37 -10.90 -1.22
C LEU A 115 -17.64 -11.18 -2.04
N ALA A 116 -17.59 -12.14 -2.97
CA ALA A 116 -18.68 -12.47 -3.89
C ALA A 116 -19.26 -11.24 -4.62
N GLU A 117 -18.42 -10.24 -4.88
CA GLU A 117 -18.85 -9.00 -5.57
C GLU A 117 -19.06 -9.26 -7.06
N ILE A 118 -20.20 -8.80 -7.58
CA ILE A 118 -20.46 -8.82 -9.02
C ILE A 118 -19.87 -7.57 -9.65
N ILE A 119 -18.80 -7.75 -10.41
CA ILE A 119 -18.13 -6.65 -11.07
C ILE A 119 -18.77 -6.39 -12.43
N ASN A 120 -19.23 -5.15 -12.65
CA ASN A 120 -19.83 -4.72 -13.89
C ASN A 120 -18.79 -4.75 -15.03
N LEU A 121 -19.24 -5.04 -16.25
CA LEU A 121 -18.42 -5.03 -17.48
C LEU A 121 -17.64 -3.72 -17.67
N LYS A 122 -18.25 -2.57 -17.32
CA LYS A 122 -17.58 -1.26 -17.39
C LYS A 122 -16.36 -1.17 -16.46
N SER A 123 -16.44 -1.78 -15.27
CA SER A 123 -15.32 -1.83 -14.32
C SER A 123 -14.19 -2.73 -14.84
N TRP A 124 -14.53 -3.85 -15.50
CA TRP A 124 -13.56 -4.71 -16.18
C TRP A 124 -12.84 -3.99 -17.32
N LEU A 125 -13.57 -3.25 -18.15
CA LEU A 125 -12.96 -2.43 -19.21
C LEU A 125 -12.00 -1.39 -18.63
N GLY A 126 -12.38 -0.73 -17.52
CA GLY A 126 -11.51 0.20 -16.81
C GLY A 126 -10.25 -0.48 -16.26
N ALA A 127 -10.38 -1.65 -15.65
CA ALA A 127 -9.25 -2.41 -15.11
C ALA A 127 -8.28 -2.87 -16.23
N ILE A 128 -8.80 -3.33 -17.36
CA ILE A 128 -7.99 -3.72 -18.53
C ILE A 128 -7.27 -2.51 -19.11
N LEU A 129 -7.94 -1.36 -19.20
CA LEU A 129 -7.33 -0.11 -19.70
C LEU A 129 -6.15 0.30 -18.81
N VAL A 130 -6.32 0.25 -17.49
CA VAL A 130 -5.25 0.51 -16.52
C VAL A 130 -4.12 -0.50 -16.70
N ALA A 131 -4.41 -1.80 -16.76
CA ALA A 131 -3.40 -2.83 -16.94
C ALA A 131 -2.60 -2.62 -18.24
N THR A 132 -3.28 -2.27 -19.33
CA THR A 132 -2.64 -1.98 -20.63
C THR A 132 -1.72 -0.76 -20.53
N SER A 133 -2.16 0.31 -19.86
CA SER A 133 -1.33 1.50 -19.64
C SER A 133 -0.08 1.21 -18.82
N VAL A 134 -0.21 0.33 -17.80
CA VAL A 134 0.92 -0.14 -16.99
C VAL A 134 1.93 -0.90 -17.84
N VAL A 135 1.45 -1.80 -18.69
CA VAL A 135 2.31 -2.57 -19.61
C VAL A 135 3.05 -1.62 -20.55
N ILE A 136 2.35 -0.70 -21.19
CA ILE A 136 2.98 0.29 -22.11
C ILE A 136 4.04 1.11 -21.35
N ALA A 137 3.71 1.62 -20.16
CA ALA A 137 4.64 2.42 -19.36
C ALA A 137 5.84 1.61 -18.86
N ALA A 138 5.67 0.31 -18.59
CA ALA A 138 6.76 -0.58 -18.17
C ALA A 138 7.77 -0.81 -19.31
N PHE A 139 7.31 -0.86 -20.55
CA PHE A 139 8.17 -1.00 -21.73
C PHE A 139 8.85 0.30 -22.18
N GLN A 140 8.39 1.48 -21.72
CA GLN A 140 9.07 2.73 -21.99
C GLN A 140 10.40 2.78 -21.23
N GLN A 141 11.50 2.71 -21.98
CA GLN A 141 12.84 2.87 -21.41
C GLN A 141 13.01 4.30 -20.89
N PRO A 142 13.68 4.51 -19.74
CA PRO A 142 14.09 5.85 -19.38
C PRO A 142 15.11 6.36 -20.40
N PRO A 143 15.18 7.69 -20.65
CA PRO A 143 16.23 8.23 -21.47
C PRO A 143 17.59 7.82 -20.89
N GLU A 144 18.45 7.27 -21.73
CA GLU A 144 19.81 6.84 -21.41
C GLU A 144 20.65 8.09 -21.07
N ASN A 145 20.70 8.45 -19.80
CA ASN A 145 21.78 9.30 -19.32
C ASN A 145 22.80 8.40 -18.63
N GLY A 146 23.84 8.17 -19.38
CA GLY A 146 25.01 7.37 -19.19
C GLY A 146 25.43 6.92 -17.79
N VAL A 147 26.17 5.82 -17.81
CA VAL A 147 27.01 5.18 -16.78
C VAL A 147 26.36 4.03 -16.03
N GLY A 148 26.79 2.81 -16.38
CA GLY A 148 26.66 1.62 -15.53
C GLY A 148 25.69 0.52 -15.98
N PHE A 149 25.77 0.09 -17.24
CA PHE A 149 24.82 -0.85 -17.86
C PHE A 149 24.70 -2.26 -17.20
N ASN A 150 25.75 -2.80 -16.60
CA ASN A 150 25.74 -4.20 -16.14
C ASN A 150 25.24 -4.44 -14.70
N ARG A 151 25.26 -3.45 -13.81
CA ARG A 151 24.71 -3.57 -12.44
C ARG A 151 23.21 -3.30 -12.38
N GLN A 152 22.66 -2.66 -13.39
CA GLN A 152 21.30 -2.14 -13.42
C GLN A 152 20.24 -3.22 -13.68
N PHE A 153 20.53 -4.25 -14.50
CA PHE A 153 19.54 -5.26 -14.86
C PHE A 153 19.14 -6.20 -13.71
N SER A 154 20.08 -6.64 -12.90
CA SER A 154 19.78 -7.48 -11.73
C SER A 154 18.97 -6.70 -10.68
N SER A 155 19.31 -5.43 -10.46
CA SER A 155 18.61 -4.55 -9.54
C SER A 155 17.18 -4.22 -10.01
N GLN A 156 16.95 -4.13 -11.31
CA GLN A 156 15.63 -3.82 -11.88
C GLN A 156 14.65 -4.99 -11.77
N ARG A 157 15.08 -6.23 -12.03
CA ARG A 157 14.23 -7.42 -11.86
C ARG A 157 13.79 -7.60 -10.41
N LEU A 158 14.71 -7.43 -9.47
CA LEU A 158 14.38 -7.44 -8.04
C LEU A 158 13.44 -6.29 -7.66
N GLY A 159 13.63 -5.10 -8.24
CA GLY A 159 12.73 -3.97 -8.06
C GLY A 159 11.30 -4.26 -8.53
N LEU A 160 11.15 -4.93 -9.67
CA LEU A 160 9.87 -5.38 -10.19
C LEU A 160 9.19 -6.39 -9.26
N LEU A 161 9.94 -7.41 -8.82
CA LEU A 161 9.42 -8.41 -7.87
C LEU A 161 8.96 -7.76 -6.58
N PHE A 162 9.74 -6.84 -6.02
CA PHE A 162 9.35 -6.10 -4.83
C PHE A 162 8.10 -5.24 -5.06
N ALA A 163 7.98 -4.56 -6.20
CA ALA A 163 6.79 -3.78 -6.52
C ALA A 163 5.54 -4.66 -6.61
N LEU A 164 5.61 -5.78 -7.32
CA LEU A 164 4.51 -6.75 -7.43
C LEU A 164 4.14 -7.33 -6.06
N SER A 165 5.13 -7.73 -5.26
CA SER A 165 4.88 -8.21 -3.88
C SER A 165 4.23 -7.13 -3.02
N GLY A 166 4.66 -5.88 -3.15
CA GLY A 166 4.07 -4.74 -2.46
C GLY A 166 2.59 -4.56 -2.79
N VAL A 167 2.24 -4.57 -4.09
CA VAL A 167 0.85 -4.46 -4.54
C VAL A 167 0.00 -5.63 -4.05
N ILE A 168 0.49 -6.86 -4.17
CA ILE A 168 -0.23 -8.05 -3.71
C ILE A 168 -0.49 -7.97 -2.20
N CYS A 169 0.52 -7.69 -1.40
CA CYS A 169 0.37 -7.54 0.05
C CYS A 169 -0.56 -6.38 0.41
N GLY A 170 -0.42 -5.23 -0.27
CA GLY A 170 -1.25 -4.05 -0.05
C GLY A 170 -2.73 -4.32 -0.32
N VAL A 171 -3.03 -4.93 -1.48
CA VAL A 171 -4.41 -5.28 -1.86
C VAL A 171 -4.98 -6.37 -0.95
N SER A 172 -4.19 -7.40 -0.60
CA SER A 172 -4.63 -8.44 0.35
C SER A 172 -4.96 -7.85 1.71
N GLY A 173 -4.11 -6.96 2.23
CA GLY A 173 -4.37 -6.23 3.46
C GLY A 173 -5.63 -5.36 3.37
N ALA A 174 -5.83 -4.65 2.26
CA ALA A 174 -7.03 -3.84 2.06
C ALA A 174 -8.30 -4.69 1.98
N ALA A 175 -8.26 -5.85 1.32
CA ALA A 175 -9.38 -6.79 1.23
C ALA A 175 -9.80 -7.32 2.62
N LEU A 176 -8.82 -7.72 3.46
CA LEU A 176 -9.10 -8.13 4.84
C LEU A 176 -9.73 -7.00 5.66
N SER A 177 -9.22 -5.78 5.53
CA SER A 177 -9.81 -4.61 6.19
C SER A 177 -11.25 -4.35 5.73
N ARG A 178 -11.52 -4.48 4.43
CA ARG A 178 -12.85 -4.30 3.85
C ARG A 178 -13.87 -5.27 4.42
N GLN A 179 -13.51 -6.55 4.63
CA GLN A 179 -14.40 -7.53 5.25
C GLN A 179 -14.91 -7.05 6.62
N VAL A 180 -14.02 -6.49 7.45
CA VAL A 180 -14.40 -5.98 8.78
C VAL A 180 -15.24 -4.71 8.67
N LEU A 181 -14.91 -3.81 7.74
CA LEU A 181 -15.66 -2.57 7.52
C LEU A 181 -17.08 -2.82 7.02
N LEU A 182 -17.31 -3.88 6.24
CA LEU A 182 -18.66 -4.25 5.76
C LEU A 182 -19.59 -4.68 6.90
N LEU A 183 -19.07 -5.09 8.06
CA LEU A 183 -19.86 -5.38 9.26
C LEU A 183 -20.39 -4.10 9.94
N GLY A 184 -19.94 -2.93 9.54
CA GLY A 184 -20.47 -1.63 9.95
C GLY A 184 -20.20 -1.20 11.41
N GLN A 185 -19.39 -1.97 12.16
CA GLN A 185 -19.16 -1.73 13.59
C GLN A 185 -17.91 -0.89 13.89
N ILE A 186 -17.04 -0.73 12.91
CA ILE A 186 -15.78 -0.01 13.01
C ILE A 186 -15.73 1.06 11.92
N THR A 187 -15.33 2.28 12.30
CA THR A 187 -15.16 3.36 11.33
C THR A 187 -13.87 3.17 10.49
N PRO A 188 -13.78 3.75 9.29
CA PRO A 188 -12.55 3.70 8.49
C PRO A 188 -11.32 4.24 9.22
N LEU A 189 -11.48 5.28 10.04
CA LEU A 189 -10.40 5.87 10.81
C LEU A 189 -9.90 4.92 11.91
N GLN A 190 -10.83 4.26 12.61
CA GLN A 190 -10.52 3.23 13.58
C GLN A 190 -9.80 2.04 12.93
N SER A 191 -10.30 1.58 11.78
CA SER A 191 -9.65 0.52 11.00
C SER A 191 -8.22 0.90 10.65
N ALA A 192 -7.96 2.13 10.20
CA ALA A 192 -6.63 2.60 9.87
C ALA A 192 -5.68 2.58 11.09
N ALA A 193 -6.17 3.02 12.26
CA ALA A 193 -5.39 3.03 13.50
C ALA A 193 -5.02 1.60 13.97
N ILE A 194 -5.98 0.66 13.95
CA ILE A 194 -5.71 -0.75 14.32
C ILE A 194 -4.74 -1.40 13.34
N ARG A 195 -4.89 -1.14 12.05
CA ARG A 195 -3.98 -1.65 11.01
C ARG A 195 -2.56 -1.14 11.21
N LEU A 196 -2.38 0.13 11.59
CA LEU A 196 -1.06 0.68 11.91
C LEU A 196 -0.45 -0.02 13.12
N LEU A 197 -1.23 -0.33 14.17
CA LEU A 197 -0.75 -1.13 15.30
C LEU A 197 -0.30 -2.52 14.87
N GLY A 198 -1.08 -3.22 14.04
CA GLY A 198 -0.70 -4.51 13.49
C GLY A 198 0.59 -4.45 12.68
N GLY A 199 0.75 -3.40 11.87
CA GLY A 199 1.99 -3.12 11.15
C GLY A 199 3.16 -2.84 12.06
N LEU A 200 2.95 -2.07 13.13
CA LEU A 200 3.97 -1.72 14.12
C LEU A 200 4.48 -2.97 14.84
N VAL A 201 3.59 -3.83 15.32
CA VAL A 201 3.96 -5.07 16.03
C VAL A 201 4.86 -5.95 15.17
N LEU A 202 4.56 -6.08 13.87
CA LEU A 202 5.40 -6.90 12.99
C LEU A 202 6.75 -6.26 12.69
N ILE A 203 6.84 -4.92 12.62
CA ILE A 203 8.07 -4.25 12.17
C ILE A 203 9.06 -3.92 13.30
N ILE A 204 8.61 -3.90 14.54
CA ILE A 204 9.44 -3.61 15.73
C ILE A 204 10.77 -4.40 15.75
N PRO A 205 10.81 -5.73 15.51
CA PRO A 205 12.05 -6.50 15.55
C PRO A 205 13.10 -6.04 14.52
N TRP A 206 12.67 -5.39 13.44
CA TRP A 206 13.56 -4.86 12.41
C TRP A 206 14.11 -3.48 12.75
N LEU A 207 13.38 -2.71 13.57
CA LEU A 207 13.85 -1.41 14.07
C LEU A 207 14.98 -1.59 15.10
N SER A 208 14.89 -2.61 15.95
CA SER A 208 15.90 -2.89 16.98
C SER A 208 17.26 -3.33 16.42
N LYS A 209 17.29 -3.90 15.21
CA LYS A 209 18.54 -4.29 14.51
C LYS A 209 19.34 -3.12 13.94
N CYS A 210 18.88 -1.88 14.13
CA CYS A 210 19.61 -0.66 13.76
C CYS A 210 20.65 -0.20 14.77
N ALA A 211 20.69 -0.79 15.98
CA ALA A 211 21.49 -0.30 17.09
C ALA A 211 22.90 -0.91 17.18
N TYR A 212 23.36 -1.61 16.12
CA TYR A 212 24.72 -2.19 16.06
C TYR A 212 25.41 -1.91 14.73
#